data_9cd21fac0da9fcacc07b8b260bfa644f
#
_entry.id   9cd21fac0da9fcacc07b8b260bfa644f
#
_cell.length_a   1.000
_cell.length_b   1.000
_cell.length_c   1.000
_cell.angle_alpha   90.00
_cell.angle_beta   90.00
_cell.angle_gamma   90.00
#
_symmetry.space_group_name_H-M   'P 1'
#
loop_
_entity.id
_entity.type
_entity.pdbx_description
1 polymer ?
#
loop_
_entity_poly.entity_id
_entity_poly.type
_entity_poly.pdbx_seq_one_letter_code
_entity_poly.pdbx_strand_id
1 'polypeptide(L)'
;VSTIERFSHWNVDELVLKQRENIIKDQMDQIYTKNGGEFLNATTNEDSTIYFMRLPKNKLELWAWLESDRLLNPVFREFYSERDVVFEERRLRTESTPLGKFDEEFNSIFWEAHPYSWPVVGWPSDLPMYTLQQAKDYFATYYAPNNITGVLVGDFKAAEVKPLLEKYFGRLKRGPVAPEVVTLEPKALGEKRYYAEAETSPTVRVWWQAVPIVHKDFAVLDLMTDILS
;
A
#
# COMPACT_ATOMS: atom_id res chain seq x y z
N VAL A 1 -13.64 44.78 2.19
CA VAL A 1 -13.00 43.79 3.09
C VAL A 1 -12.56 42.66 2.21
N SER A 2 -11.25 42.47 2.04
CA SER A 2 -10.72 41.46 1.14
C SER A 2 -11.02 40.05 1.70
N THR A 3 -11.12 39.08 0.83
CA THR A 3 -11.36 37.66 1.20
C THR A 3 -10.28 37.18 2.20
N ILE A 4 -9.07 37.73 2.13
CA ILE A 4 -7.94 37.39 2.99
C ILE A 4 -8.18 37.88 4.44
N GLU A 5 -8.77 39.06 4.67
CA GLU A 5 -9.07 39.55 6.02
C GLU A 5 -10.16 38.74 6.73
N ARG A 6 -11.01 38.04 5.95
CA ARG A 6 -12.09 37.18 6.49
C ARG A 6 -11.58 35.90 7.13
N PHE A 7 -10.39 35.43 6.75
CA PHE A 7 -9.79 34.21 7.25
C PHE A 7 -8.68 34.41 8.27
N SER A 8 -8.24 35.66 8.51
CA SER A 8 -7.16 36.00 9.46
C SER A 8 -7.49 35.73 10.95
N HIS A 9 -8.76 35.48 11.27
CA HIS A 9 -9.21 35.17 12.63
C HIS A 9 -9.51 33.70 12.86
N TRP A 10 -9.28 32.82 11.87
CA TRP A 10 -9.53 31.41 12.02
C TRP A 10 -8.30 30.76 12.62
N ASN A 11 -8.41 30.34 13.88
CA ASN A 11 -7.40 29.51 14.50
C ASN A 11 -7.45 28.12 13.85
N VAL A 12 -6.47 27.80 13.00
CA VAL A 12 -6.38 26.51 12.29
C VAL A 12 -6.40 25.36 13.28
N ASP A 13 -5.76 25.51 14.44
CA ASP A 13 -5.71 24.48 15.48
C ASP A 13 -7.11 24.23 16.08
N GLU A 14 -7.90 25.27 16.28
CA GLU A 14 -9.27 25.16 16.79
C GLU A 14 -10.19 24.46 15.77
N LEU A 15 -10.00 24.71 14.48
CA LEU A 15 -10.75 24.04 13.42
C LEU A 15 -10.36 22.56 13.29
N VAL A 16 -9.08 22.26 13.43
CA VAL A 16 -8.59 20.89 13.46
C VAL A 16 -9.14 20.12 14.67
N LEU A 17 -9.17 20.76 15.85
CA LEU A 17 -9.78 20.17 17.04
C LEU A 17 -11.28 19.91 16.86
N LYS A 18 -12.04 20.86 16.30
CA LYS A 18 -13.47 20.68 15.99
C LYS A 18 -13.73 19.60 14.93
N GLN A 19 -12.82 19.44 13.95
CA GLN A 19 -12.91 18.32 13.01
C GLN A 19 -12.70 16.99 13.71
N ARG A 20 -11.76 16.91 14.66
CA ARG A 20 -11.50 15.66 15.42
C ARG A 20 -12.70 15.21 16.25
N GLU A 21 -13.55 16.10 16.72
CA GLU A 21 -14.80 15.76 17.44
C GLU A 21 -15.76 14.93 16.58
N ASN A 22 -15.69 15.08 15.25
CA ASN A 22 -16.54 14.37 14.29
C ASN A 22 -15.87 13.12 13.70
N ILE A 23 -14.63 12.80 14.10
CA ILE A 23 -13.88 11.65 13.62
C ILE A 23 -13.99 10.55 14.68
N ILE A 24 -14.56 9.44 14.31
CA ILE A 24 -14.46 8.21 15.10
C ILE A 24 -13.21 7.49 14.59
N LYS A 25 -12.18 7.46 15.42
CA LYS A 25 -10.93 6.77 15.08
C LYS A 25 -11.20 5.30 14.80
N ASP A 26 -10.58 4.78 13.75
CA ASP A 26 -10.69 3.37 13.32
C ASP A 26 -12.15 2.90 13.12
N GLN A 27 -13.05 3.80 12.71
CA GLN A 27 -14.50 3.51 12.60
C GLN A 27 -14.76 2.33 11.67
N MET A 28 -14.04 2.22 10.57
CA MET A 28 -14.20 1.13 9.60
C MET A 28 -13.86 -0.23 10.23
N ASP A 29 -12.74 -0.30 10.91
CA ASP A 29 -12.32 -1.49 11.66
C ASP A 29 -13.33 -1.88 12.74
N GLN A 30 -13.82 -0.90 13.50
CA GLN A 30 -14.86 -1.12 14.50
C GLN A 30 -16.16 -1.67 13.90
N ILE A 31 -16.57 -1.17 12.71
CA ILE A 31 -17.77 -1.67 12.04
C ILE A 31 -17.56 -3.13 11.62
N TYR A 32 -16.43 -3.45 11.00
CA TYR A 32 -16.13 -4.82 10.59
C TYR A 32 -16.07 -5.76 11.79
N THR A 33 -15.30 -5.43 12.81
CA THR A 33 -15.12 -6.26 14.01
C THR A 33 -16.47 -6.52 14.72
N LYS A 34 -17.32 -5.50 14.89
CA LYS A 34 -18.67 -5.65 15.47
C LYS A 34 -19.60 -6.54 14.63
N ASN A 35 -19.31 -6.72 13.35
CA ASN A 35 -20.06 -7.58 12.45
C ASN A 35 -19.38 -8.94 12.19
N GLY A 36 -18.41 -9.32 13.01
CA GLY A 36 -17.70 -10.59 12.92
C GLY A 36 -16.58 -10.60 11.89
N GLY A 37 -16.08 -9.42 11.52
CA GLY A 37 -14.89 -9.28 10.68
C GLY A 37 -13.62 -9.64 11.43
N GLU A 38 -12.74 -10.37 10.76
CA GLU A 38 -11.44 -10.79 11.26
C GLU A 38 -10.35 -10.54 10.22
N PHE A 39 -9.11 -10.45 10.66
CA PHE A 39 -7.94 -10.30 9.78
C PHE A 39 -8.00 -9.09 8.83
N LEU A 40 -8.66 -7.98 9.25
CA LEU A 40 -8.61 -6.75 8.48
C LEU A 40 -7.15 -6.24 8.46
N ASN A 41 -6.55 -6.27 7.29
CA ASN A 41 -5.18 -5.83 7.11
C ASN A 41 -4.90 -5.48 5.65
N ALA A 42 -3.69 -4.97 5.39
CA ALA A 42 -3.18 -4.73 4.05
C ALA A 42 -1.68 -5.06 3.98
N THR A 43 -1.22 -5.41 2.80
CA THR A 43 0.20 -5.57 2.48
C THR A 43 0.53 -4.78 1.23
N THR A 44 1.71 -4.19 1.20
CA THR A 44 2.22 -3.47 0.04
C THR A 44 3.58 -4.03 -0.35
N ASN A 45 3.75 -4.26 -1.63
CA ASN A 45 5.04 -4.55 -2.25
C ASN A 45 5.27 -3.56 -3.41
N GLU A 46 6.30 -3.78 -4.19
CA GLU A 46 6.70 -2.89 -5.29
C GLU A 46 5.63 -2.76 -6.38
N ASP A 47 4.80 -3.78 -6.58
CA ASP A 47 3.82 -3.85 -7.68
C ASP A 47 2.38 -3.67 -7.24
N SER A 48 2.06 -3.94 -5.97
CA SER A 48 0.67 -3.99 -5.55
C SER A 48 0.45 -3.67 -4.07
N THR A 49 -0.74 -3.18 -3.77
CA THR A 49 -1.29 -3.16 -2.41
C THR A 49 -2.50 -4.07 -2.34
N ILE A 50 -2.49 -5.03 -1.42
CA ILE A 50 -3.56 -6.00 -1.23
C ILE A 50 -4.24 -5.71 0.11
N TYR A 51 -5.54 -5.42 0.05
CA TYR A 51 -6.41 -5.29 1.23
C TYR A 51 -7.19 -6.58 1.39
N PHE A 52 -7.20 -7.14 2.57
CA PHE A 52 -7.88 -8.41 2.83
C PHE A 52 -8.55 -8.45 4.19
N MET A 53 -9.61 -9.25 4.27
CA MET A 53 -10.34 -9.53 5.50
C MET A 53 -11.13 -10.82 5.38
N ARG A 54 -11.63 -11.31 6.51
CA ARG A 54 -12.64 -12.38 6.57
C ARG A 54 -13.92 -11.82 7.16
N LEU A 55 -15.06 -12.20 6.58
CA LEU A 55 -16.37 -11.80 7.05
C LEU A 55 -17.32 -13.00 7.02
N PRO A 56 -18.29 -13.07 7.95
CA PRO A 56 -19.41 -13.99 7.83
C PRO A 56 -20.13 -13.79 6.49
N LYS A 57 -20.57 -14.88 5.84
CA LYS A 57 -21.22 -14.82 4.51
C LYS A 57 -22.44 -13.91 4.43
N ASN A 58 -23.19 -13.78 5.53
CA ASN A 58 -24.35 -12.88 5.64
C ASN A 58 -23.98 -11.39 5.78
N LYS A 59 -22.68 -11.06 5.77
CA LYS A 59 -22.16 -9.68 5.85
C LYS A 59 -21.50 -9.22 4.54
N LEU A 60 -21.65 -9.98 3.47
CA LEU A 60 -21.08 -9.63 2.16
C LEU A 60 -21.59 -8.27 1.63
N GLU A 61 -22.88 -7.96 1.87
CA GLU A 61 -23.45 -6.66 1.47
C GLU A 61 -22.80 -5.50 2.25
N LEU A 62 -22.52 -5.69 3.54
CA LEU A 62 -21.79 -4.70 4.34
C LEU A 62 -20.40 -4.42 3.75
N TRP A 63 -19.66 -5.48 3.37
CA TRP A 63 -18.38 -5.34 2.72
C TRP A 63 -18.49 -4.59 1.38
N ALA A 64 -19.41 -4.99 0.53
CA ALA A 64 -19.60 -4.35 -0.78
C ALA A 64 -19.94 -2.87 -0.64
N TRP A 65 -20.74 -2.51 0.34
CA TRP A 65 -21.08 -1.13 0.64
C TRP A 65 -19.86 -0.34 1.13
N LEU A 66 -19.19 -0.78 2.17
CA LEU A 66 -18.05 -0.06 2.76
C LEU A 66 -16.87 0.06 1.80
N GLU A 67 -16.49 -1.04 1.13
CA GLU A 67 -15.38 -1.01 0.18
C GLU A 67 -15.66 -0.13 -1.05
N SER A 68 -16.90 -0.16 -1.56
CA SER A 68 -17.25 0.73 -2.66
C SER A 68 -17.34 2.20 -2.23
N ASP A 69 -17.77 2.47 -0.99
CA ASP A 69 -17.90 3.84 -0.49
C ASP A 69 -16.54 4.50 -0.27
N ARG A 70 -15.58 3.78 0.32
CA ARG A 70 -14.22 4.33 0.51
C ARG A 70 -13.49 4.61 -0.80
N LEU A 71 -13.84 3.88 -1.89
CA LEU A 71 -13.32 4.16 -3.23
C LEU A 71 -14.02 5.34 -3.89
N LEU A 72 -15.32 5.50 -3.63
CA LEU A 72 -16.12 6.59 -4.18
C LEU A 72 -15.90 7.92 -3.46
N ASN A 73 -15.78 7.87 -2.15
CA ASN A 73 -15.73 9.03 -1.26
C ASN A 73 -14.49 8.98 -0.35
N PRO A 74 -13.26 8.99 -0.90
CA PRO A 74 -12.05 8.93 -0.09
C PRO A 74 -11.95 10.15 0.83
N VAL A 75 -11.65 9.92 2.11
CA VAL A 75 -11.52 10.98 3.09
C VAL A 75 -10.13 10.92 3.71
N PHE A 76 -9.34 11.99 3.53
CA PHE A 76 -7.94 12.08 3.95
C PHE A 76 -7.77 12.95 5.22
N ARG A 77 -8.72 12.90 6.14
CA ARG A 77 -8.74 13.78 7.34
C ARG A 77 -7.52 13.57 8.25
N GLU A 78 -7.09 12.33 8.37
CA GLU A 78 -5.98 11.92 9.25
C GLU A 78 -4.63 11.80 8.52
N PHE A 79 -4.52 12.33 7.30
CA PHE A 79 -3.34 12.15 6.44
C PHE A 79 -2.02 12.40 7.15
N TYR A 80 -1.89 13.50 7.88
CA TYR A 80 -0.62 13.85 8.53
C TYR A 80 -0.31 12.95 9.74
N SER A 81 -1.33 12.54 10.49
CA SER A 81 -1.15 11.55 11.57
C SER A 81 -0.72 10.21 11.01
N GLU A 82 -1.35 9.75 9.93
CA GLU A 82 -0.99 8.49 9.26
C GLU A 82 0.39 8.54 8.61
N ARG A 83 0.79 9.68 8.05
CA ARG A 83 2.16 9.88 7.57
C ARG A 83 3.19 9.68 8.68
N ASP A 84 2.93 10.18 9.85
CA ASP A 84 3.81 10.03 11.01
C ASP A 84 3.84 8.56 11.50
N VAL A 85 2.72 7.83 11.40
CA VAL A 85 2.66 6.37 11.66
C VAL A 85 3.55 5.61 10.66
N VAL A 86 3.49 5.95 9.36
CA VAL A 86 4.36 5.33 8.34
C VAL A 86 5.84 5.60 8.63
N PHE A 87 6.17 6.78 9.13
CA PHE A 87 7.54 7.10 9.54
C PHE A 87 8.01 6.22 10.70
N GLU A 88 7.17 6.00 11.71
CA GLU A 88 7.47 5.09 12.82
C GLU A 88 7.53 3.62 12.36
N GLU A 89 6.69 3.22 11.42
CA GLU A 89 6.75 1.88 10.82
C GLU A 89 8.10 1.64 10.11
N ARG A 90 8.57 2.62 9.33
CA ARG A 90 9.91 2.58 8.74
C ARG A 90 10.99 2.40 9.81
N ARG A 91 10.90 3.19 10.88
CA ARG A 91 11.84 3.12 11.99
C ARG A 91 11.88 1.73 12.63
N LEU A 92 10.72 1.14 12.84
CA LEU A 92 10.61 -0.20 13.42
C LEU A 92 11.09 -1.31 12.48
N ARG A 93 10.74 -1.25 11.20
CA ARG A 93 11.04 -2.33 10.24
C ARG A 93 12.42 -2.25 9.62
N THR A 94 12.91 -1.04 9.36
CA THR A 94 14.18 -0.83 8.66
C THR A 94 15.30 -0.42 9.60
N GLU A 95 15.07 0.58 10.47
CA GLU A 95 16.15 1.17 11.25
C GLU A 95 16.45 0.41 12.54
N SER A 96 15.45 -0.23 13.15
CA SER A 96 15.58 -0.98 14.42
C SER A 96 15.89 -2.47 14.21
N THR A 97 15.91 -2.95 12.97
CA THR A 97 16.28 -4.35 12.69
C THR A 97 17.73 -4.45 12.25
N PRO A 98 18.48 -5.48 12.70
CA PRO A 98 19.91 -5.61 12.40
C PRO A 98 20.24 -5.59 10.90
N LEU A 99 19.38 -6.18 10.06
CA LEU A 99 19.59 -6.28 8.62
C LEU A 99 18.76 -5.29 7.79
N GLY A 100 17.85 -4.51 8.40
CA GLY A 100 16.92 -3.68 7.65
C GLY A 100 17.60 -2.63 6.77
N LYS A 101 18.60 -1.92 7.31
CA LYS A 101 19.40 -0.97 6.52
C LYS A 101 20.26 -1.65 5.47
N PHE A 102 20.82 -2.82 5.81
CA PHE A 102 21.58 -3.61 4.87
C PHE A 102 20.72 -4.01 3.67
N ASP A 103 19.52 -4.50 3.92
CA ASP A 103 18.59 -4.93 2.86
C ASP A 103 18.18 -3.77 1.97
N GLU A 104 17.91 -2.60 2.55
CA GLU A 104 17.56 -1.39 1.79
C GLU A 104 18.71 -0.92 0.91
N GLU A 105 19.92 -0.83 1.44
CA GLU A 105 21.10 -0.41 0.68
C GLU A 105 21.47 -1.46 -0.37
N PHE A 106 21.44 -2.75 -0.03
CA PHE A 106 21.73 -3.81 -0.98
C PHE A 106 20.74 -3.81 -2.15
N ASN A 107 19.46 -3.64 -1.88
CA ASN A 107 18.42 -3.53 -2.91
C ASN A 107 18.68 -2.33 -3.84
N SER A 108 19.03 -1.18 -3.28
CA SER A 108 19.33 0.03 -4.07
C SER A 108 20.57 -0.10 -4.96
N ILE A 109 21.53 -0.93 -4.57
CA ILE A 109 22.74 -1.24 -5.36
C ILE A 109 22.44 -2.32 -6.42
N PHE A 110 21.60 -3.29 -6.08
CA PHE A 110 21.25 -4.38 -6.98
C PHE A 110 20.55 -3.89 -8.24
N TRP A 111 19.53 -3.04 -8.09
CA TRP A 111 18.79 -2.42 -9.19
C TRP A 111 19.42 -1.09 -9.58
N GLU A 112 19.83 -0.93 -10.86
CA GLU A 112 20.46 0.31 -11.35
C GLU A 112 19.45 1.33 -11.87
N ALA A 113 18.45 0.87 -12.57
CA ALA A 113 17.49 1.73 -13.27
C ALA A 113 16.04 1.44 -12.91
N HIS A 114 15.71 0.19 -12.56
CA HIS A 114 14.35 -0.19 -12.28
C HIS A 114 13.86 0.44 -10.95
N PRO A 115 12.60 0.91 -10.86
CA PRO A 115 12.04 1.48 -9.63
C PRO A 115 12.06 0.55 -8.41
N TYR A 116 12.31 -0.74 -8.58
CA TYR A 116 12.52 -1.68 -7.48
C TYR A 116 13.73 -1.35 -6.60
N SER A 117 14.60 -0.44 -7.04
CA SER A 117 15.67 0.12 -6.19
C SER A 117 15.15 0.95 -5.02
N TRP A 118 13.90 1.39 -5.07
CA TRP A 118 13.31 2.23 -4.03
C TRP A 118 12.68 1.41 -2.91
N PRO A 119 12.85 1.82 -1.65
CA PRO A 119 12.20 1.13 -0.54
C PRO A 119 10.69 1.30 -0.60
N VAL A 120 9.94 0.20 -0.41
CA VAL A 120 8.47 0.22 -0.42
C VAL A 120 7.88 1.20 0.59
N VAL A 121 8.51 1.34 1.76
CA VAL A 121 8.09 2.29 2.80
C VAL A 121 8.48 3.74 2.48
N GLY A 122 9.32 3.97 1.49
CA GLY A 122 9.86 5.28 1.11
C GLY A 122 11.16 5.66 1.84
N TRP A 123 11.89 6.60 1.26
CA TRP A 123 13.11 7.14 1.88
C TRP A 123 12.79 8.03 3.08
N PRO A 124 13.63 8.07 4.13
CA PRO A 124 13.37 8.87 5.34
C PRO A 124 13.30 10.37 5.08
N SER A 125 13.98 10.86 4.03
CA SER A 125 13.92 12.27 3.61
C SER A 125 12.59 12.64 2.97
N ASP A 126 11.93 11.70 2.30
CA ASP A 126 10.74 11.95 1.49
C ASP A 126 9.46 11.88 2.32
N LEU A 127 9.41 10.97 3.29
CA LEU A 127 8.23 10.74 4.11
C LEU A 127 7.67 12.01 4.76
N PRO A 128 8.47 12.87 5.43
CA PRO A 128 7.96 14.11 6.03
C PRO A 128 7.51 15.14 4.99
N MET A 129 7.95 15.00 3.74
CA MET A 129 7.64 15.94 2.66
C MET A 129 6.34 15.61 1.91
N TYR A 130 5.76 14.43 2.14
CA TYR A 130 4.49 14.07 1.51
C TYR A 130 3.36 15.01 1.92
N THR A 131 2.62 15.45 0.93
CA THR A 131 1.50 16.39 1.08
C THR A 131 0.17 15.69 0.85
N LEU A 132 -0.87 16.23 1.46
CA LEU A 132 -2.25 15.79 1.22
C LEU A 132 -2.63 15.82 -0.27
N GLN A 133 -2.12 16.79 -1.03
CA GLN A 133 -2.42 16.87 -2.46
C GLN A 133 -1.80 15.70 -3.22
N GLN A 134 -0.54 15.37 -2.94
CA GLN A 134 0.11 14.20 -3.55
C GLN A 134 -0.64 12.90 -3.24
N ALA A 135 -1.12 12.73 -1.99
CA ALA A 135 -1.93 11.56 -1.64
C ALA A 135 -3.24 11.49 -2.43
N LYS A 136 -3.92 12.62 -2.62
CA LYS A 136 -5.13 12.69 -3.44
C LYS A 136 -4.87 12.38 -4.91
N ASP A 137 -3.79 12.90 -5.47
CA ASP A 137 -3.40 12.69 -6.87
C ASP A 137 -2.99 11.23 -7.10
N TYR A 138 -2.26 10.65 -6.15
CA TYR A 138 -1.92 9.22 -6.17
C TYR A 138 -3.17 8.35 -6.11
N PHE A 139 -4.08 8.63 -5.18
CA PHE A 139 -5.34 7.89 -5.06
C PHE A 139 -6.17 7.99 -6.34
N ALA A 140 -6.33 9.18 -6.91
CA ALA A 140 -7.08 9.38 -8.14
C ALA A 140 -6.50 8.61 -9.33
N THR A 141 -5.19 8.41 -9.36
CA THR A 141 -4.50 7.71 -10.43
C THR A 141 -4.54 6.19 -10.24
N TYR A 142 -4.16 5.70 -9.06
CA TYR A 142 -3.89 4.28 -8.83
C TYR A 142 -5.06 3.52 -8.20
N TYR A 143 -5.98 4.22 -7.50
CA TYR A 143 -7.19 3.62 -6.92
C TYR A 143 -8.43 3.78 -7.80
N ALA A 144 -8.22 3.98 -9.08
CA ALA A 144 -9.28 3.95 -10.07
C ALA A 144 -9.78 2.52 -10.31
N PRO A 145 -11.10 2.28 -10.53
CA PRO A 145 -11.67 0.93 -10.65
C PRO A 145 -11.09 0.11 -11.80
N ASN A 146 -10.53 0.76 -12.82
CA ASN A 146 -9.82 0.08 -13.91
C ASN A 146 -8.40 -0.40 -13.53
N ASN A 147 -7.93 -0.08 -12.34
CA ASN A 147 -6.66 -0.54 -11.76
C ASN A 147 -6.86 -1.39 -10.50
N ILE A 148 -8.10 -1.80 -10.20
CA ILE A 148 -8.45 -2.58 -9.01
C ILE A 148 -9.04 -3.92 -9.42
N THR A 149 -8.58 -4.98 -8.75
CA THR A 149 -9.16 -6.32 -8.88
C THR A 149 -9.73 -6.75 -7.53
N GLY A 150 -11.03 -7.07 -7.50
CA GLY A 150 -11.69 -7.64 -6.34
C GLY A 150 -11.72 -9.17 -6.45
N VAL A 151 -11.34 -9.85 -5.38
CA VAL A 151 -11.39 -11.33 -5.29
C VAL A 151 -12.23 -11.74 -4.09
N LEU A 152 -13.24 -12.57 -4.33
CA LEU A 152 -14.09 -13.14 -3.29
C LEU A 152 -13.91 -14.65 -3.27
N VAL A 153 -13.64 -15.20 -2.09
CA VAL A 153 -13.52 -16.64 -1.86
C VAL A 153 -14.36 -17.02 -0.65
N GLY A 154 -15.24 -18.01 -0.78
CA GLY A 154 -16.07 -18.45 0.32
C GLY A 154 -17.34 -19.21 -0.10
N ASP A 155 -18.23 -19.39 0.88
CA ASP A 155 -19.53 -20.07 0.69
C ASP A 155 -20.60 -19.09 0.17
N PHE A 156 -20.63 -18.91 -1.14
CA PHE A 156 -21.65 -18.10 -1.83
C PHE A 156 -21.92 -18.60 -3.25
N LYS A 157 -23.03 -18.19 -3.82
CA LYS A 157 -23.34 -18.44 -5.22
C LYS A 157 -23.04 -17.20 -6.06
N ALA A 158 -22.21 -17.34 -7.07
CA ALA A 158 -21.82 -16.23 -7.94
C ALA A 158 -23.01 -15.49 -8.57
N ALA A 159 -24.08 -16.21 -8.91
CA ALA A 159 -25.32 -15.63 -9.46
C ALA A 159 -26.04 -14.69 -8.48
N GLU A 160 -25.94 -14.93 -7.17
CA GLU A 160 -26.54 -14.09 -6.13
C GLU A 160 -25.63 -12.87 -5.80
N VAL A 161 -24.33 -13.07 -5.86
CA VAL A 161 -23.32 -12.04 -5.50
C VAL A 161 -23.13 -11.02 -6.62
N LYS A 162 -23.14 -11.45 -7.87
CA LYS A 162 -22.88 -10.56 -9.01
C LYS A 162 -23.78 -9.32 -9.05
N PRO A 163 -25.12 -9.41 -8.91
CA PRO A 163 -26.00 -8.24 -8.87
C PRO A 163 -25.69 -7.32 -7.66
N LEU A 164 -25.27 -7.89 -6.53
CA LEU A 164 -24.87 -7.13 -5.35
C LEU A 164 -23.62 -6.29 -5.65
N LEU A 165 -22.59 -6.89 -6.26
CA LEU A 165 -21.39 -6.18 -6.65
C LEU A 165 -21.68 -5.09 -7.68
N GLU A 166 -22.52 -5.38 -8.68
CA GLU A 166 -22.96 -4.38 -9.66
C GLU A 166 -23.68 -3.21 -9.01
N LYS A 167 -24.53 -3.45 -8.01
CA LYS A 167 -25.25 -2.40 -7.25
C LYS A 167 -24.27 -1.43 -6.57
N TYR A 168 -23.22 -1.93 -5.95
CA TYR A 168 -22.28 -1.11 -5.15
C TYR A 168 -21.11 -0.60 -5.96
N PHE A 169 -20.37 -1.46 -6.62
CA PHE A 169 -19.17 -1.09 -7.38
C PHE A 169 -19.46 -0.53 -8.78
N GLY A 170 -20.63 -0.82 -9.35
CA GLY A 170 -21.06 -0.23 -10.62
C GLY A 170 -21.24 1.29 -10.59
N ARG A 171 -21.24 1.91 -9.41
CA ARG A 171 -21.25 3.37 -9.24
C ARG A 171 -19.90 4.02 -9.50
N LEU A 172 -18.82 3.25 -9.43
CA LEU A 172 -17.47 3.75 -9.63
C LEU A 172 -17.25 4.09 -11.11
N LYS A 173 -16.73 5.27 -11.37
CA LYS A 173 -16.43 5.73 -12.72
C LYS A 173 -14.99 5.37 -13.06
N ARG A 174 -14.77 4.93 -14.31
CA ARG A 174 -13.43 4.69 -14.82
C ARG A 174 -12.55 5.92 -14.63
N GLY A 175 -11.37 5.73 -14.07
CA GLY A 175 -10.36 6.76 -13.91
C GLY A 175 -9.29 6.74 -15.02
N PRO A 176 -8.22 7.52 -14.86
CA PRO A 176 -7.07 7.49 -15.74
C PRO A 176 -6.44 6.09 -15.76
N VAL A 177 -5.68 5.81 -16.81
CA VAL A 177 -4.82 4.62 -16.84
C VAL A 177 -3.57 4.96 -16.04
N ALA A 178 -3.21 4.07 -15.11
CA ALA A 178 -1.96 4.23 -14.36
C ALA A 178 -0.76 4.20 -15.33
N PRO A 179 0.23 5.08 -15.15
CA PRO A 179 1.42 5.08 -16.01
C PRO A 179 2.17 3.75 -15.89
N GLU A 180 2.62 3.22 -17.01
CA GLU A 180 3.43 2.01 -17.05
C GLU A 180 4.87 2.31 -16.69
N VAL A 181 5.51 1.38 -15.98
CA VAL A 181 6.97 1.39 -15.78
C VAL A 181 7.62 0.93 -17.06
N VAL A 182 8.21 1.86 -17.80
CA VAL A 182 8.86 1.59 -19.10
C VAL A 182 10.37 1.34 -18.97
N THR A 183 10.94 1.62 -17.81
CA THR A 183 12.37 1.46 -17.55
C THR A 183 12.72 -0.02 -17.48
N LEU A 184 13.63 -0.45 -18.34
CA LEU A 184 14.19 -1.78 -18.31
C LEU A 184 15.48 -1.77 -17.50
N GLU A 185 15.62 -2.73 -16.60
CA GLU A 185 16.86 -2.93 -15.88
C GLU A 185 17.98 -3.34 -16.85
N PRO A 186 19.14 -2.66 -16.86
CA PRO A 186 20.25 -3.06 -17.71
C PRO A 186 20.80 -4.41 -17.28
N LYS A 187 21.35 -5.14 -18.25
CA LYS A 187 22.02 -6.40 -17.94
C LYS A 187 23.27 -6.12 -17.11
N ALA A 188 23.39 -6.77 -15.96
CA ALA A 188 24.58 -6.67 -15.14
C ALA A 188 25.84 -7.11 -15.93
N LEU A 189 26.86 -6.26 -15.99
CA LEU A 189 28.12 -6.52 -16.66
C LEU A 189 29.14 -7.24 -15.77
N GLY A 190 28.87 -7.30 -14.46
CA GLY A 190 29.74 -7.93 -13.49
C GLY A 190 29.04 -8.17 -12.16
N GLU A 191 29.73 -8.81 -11.26
CA GLU A 191 29.28 -9.05 -9.89
C GLU A 191 29.33 -7.74 -9.09
N LYS A 192 28.28 -7.47 -8.30
CA LYS A 192 28.25 -6.39 -7.31
C LYS A 192 28.37 -7.02 -5.93
N ARG A 193 29.24 -6.48 -5.09
CA ARG A 193 29.43 -6.94 -3.70
C ARG A 193 29.17 -5.80 -2.74
N TYR A 194 28.41 -6.09 -1.70
CA TYR A 194 28.17 -5.18 -0.61
C TYR A 194 28.51 -5.87 0.72
N TYR A 195 29.28 -5.20 1.56
CA TYR A 195 29.69 -5.68 2.87
C TYR A 195 29.22 -4.69 3.93
N ALA A 196 28.61 -5.19 4.97
CA ALA A 196 28.21 -4.38 6.12
C ALA A 196 28.42 -5.17 7.41
N GLU A 197 28.52 -4.45 8.53
CA GLU A 197 28.56 -5.00 9.86
C GLU A 197 27.23 -4.74 10.54
N ALA A 198 26.67 -5.77 11.20
CA ALA A 198 25.44 -5.68 11.95
C ALA A 198 25.49 -6.64 13.17
N GLU A 199 24.70 -6.34 14.18
CA GLU A 199 24.58 -7.19 15.38
C GLU A 199 23.71 -8.43 15.08
N THR A 200 24.25 -9.33 14.27
CA THR A 200 23.59 -10.57 13.86
C THR A 200 24.60 -11.67 13.59
N SER A 201 24.15 -12.90 13.41
CA SER A 201 25.01 -13.98 12.91
C SER A 201 25.48 -13.67 11.50
N PRO A 202 26.72 -14.09 11.15
CA PRO A 202 27.23 -13.93 9.79
C PRO A 202 26.24 -14.46 8.75
N THR A 203 25.90 -13.62 7.79
CA THR A 203 24.91 -13.94 6.76
C THR A 203 25.48 -13.61 5.38
N VAL A 204 25.25 -14.47 4.41
CA VAL A 204 25.57 -14.24 2.99
C VAL A 204 24.25 -14.31 2.22
N ARG A 205 24.00 -13.28 1.41
CA ARG A 205 22.85 -13.25 0.49
C ARG A 205 23.37 -13.12 -0.93
N VAL A 206 22.80 -13.88 -1.83
CA VAL A 206 23.17 -13.86 -3.25
C VAL A 206 21.88 -13.67 -4.06
N TRP A 207 21.84 -12.61 -4.87
CA TRP A 207 20.69 -12.26 -5.68
C TRP A 207 21.05 -12.33 -7.18
N TRP A 208 20.09 -12.77 -7.95
CA TRP A 208 20.14 -12.80 -9.41
C TRP A 208 18.90 -12.18 -10.00
N GLN A 209 19.07 -11.47 -11.10
CA GLN A 209 17.92 -11.09 -11.93
C GLN A 209 17.31 -12.37 -12.52
N ALA A 210 16.01 -12.49 -12.43
CA ALA A 210 15.26 -13.65 -12.87
C ALA A 210 14.11 -13.25 -13.82
N VAL A 211 13.32 -14.22 -14.22
CA VAL A 211 12.14 -14.01 -15.04
C VAL A 211 10.99 -13.42 -14.22
N PRO A 212 10.04 -12.70 -14.85
CA PRO A 212 8.83 -12.23 -14.19
C PRO A 212 8.02 -13.38 -13.57
N ILE A 213 7.28 -13.10 -12.49
CA ILE A 213 6.45 -14.08 -11.77
C ILE A 213 5.44 -14.82 -12.69
N VAL A 214 4.98 -14.19 -13.76
CA VAL A 214 4.06 -14.79 -14.74
C VAL A 214 4.76 -15.68 -15.78
N HIS A 215 6.08 -15.77 -15.74
CA HIS A 215 6.84 -16.58 -16.69
C HIS A 215 6.71 -18.08 -16.36
N LYS A 216 6.68 -18.94 -17.36
CA LYS A 216 6.54 -20.40 -17.20
C LYS A 216 7.62 -21.04 -16.34
N ASP A 217 8.82 -20.46 -16.32
CA ASP A 217 9.98 -20.97 -15.58
C ASP A 217 10.06 -20.43 -14.14
N PHE A 218 9.14 -19.54 -13.73
CA PHE A 218 9.15 -18.97 -12.38
C PHE A 218 9.07 -20.05 -11.29
N ALA A 219 8.10 -20.97 -11.38
CA ALA A 219 7.92 -22.03 -10.39
C ALA A 219 9.14 -22.97 -10.28
N VAL A 220 9.87 -23.15 -11.38
CA VAL A 220 11.11 -23.96 -11.38
C VAL A 220 12.23 -23.25 -10.64
N LEU A 221 12.38 -21.95 -10.86
CA LEU A 221 13.38 -21.12 -10.17
C LEU A 221 13.06 -20.98 -8.69
N ASP A 222 11.80 -20.81 -8.34
CA ASP A 222 11.31 -20.75 -6.96
C ASP A 222 11.67 -22.03 -6.20
N LEU A 223 11.32 -23.20 -6.75
CA LEU A 223 11.70 -24.50 -6.19
C LEU A 223 13.22 -24.68 -6.11
N MET A 224 13.97 -24.19 -7.09
CA MET A 224 15.44 -24.25 -7.07
C MET A 224 16.00 -23.44 -5.91
N THR A 225 15.48 -22.27 -5.63
CA THR A 225 15.93 -21.46 -4.48
C THR A 225 15.62 -22.11 -3.15
N ASP A 226 14.45 -22.75 -3.02
CA ASP A 226 14.08 -23.52 -1.82
C ASP A 226 15.03 -24.72 -1.56
N ILE A 227 15.55 -25.32 -2.61
CA ILE A 227 16.48 -26.47 -2.48
C ILE A 227 17.91 -26.00 -2.09
N LEU A 228 18.26 -24.79 -2.50
CA LEU A 228 19.60 -24.23 -2.30
C LEU A 228 19.77 -23.40 -1.02
N SER A 229 18.67 -23.05 -0.33
CA SER A 229 18.63 -22.21 0.88
C SER A 229 18.80 -22.96 2.20
#